data_29c17e2e76e99cc51abd12745a0e5a36
#
_entry.id   29c17e2e76e99cc51abd12745a0e5a36
#
_cell.length_a   1.000
_cell.length_b   1.000
_cell.length_c   1.000
_cell.angle_alpha   90.00
_cell.angle_beta   90.00
_cell.angle_gamma   90.00
#
_symmetry.space_group_name_H-M   'P 1'
#
loop_
_entity.id
_entity.type
_entity.pdbx_description
1 polymer ?
#
loop_
_entity_poly.entity_id
_entity_poly.type
_entity_poly.pdbx_seq_one_letter_code
_entity_poly.pdbx_strand_id
1 'polypeptide(L)'
;ALKVIPDENMQDNWHRFEVSVATKSSENRRVLPIHFTSITDKAHADEETLPANRMMVESLIERVARHSQWNKEFSQTLYELLIPNEFKGYGSNLRNLVLQVDEETARYPWELLHDANGISEKPMVINTGIIRQLRSGEQRENVIMNNSNRALVIGNPYTDDQYPSLPAAENEALNVSKILAANGLETTESIGEPDTDIVQKLLNRSYKIIHIASHAIVGKRPH
;
A
#
# COMPACT_ATOMS: atom_id res chain seq x y z
N ALA A 1 5.22 6.51 -9.55
CA ALA A 1 6.24 6.40 -8.50
C ALA A 1 6.67 7.81 -8.12
N LEU A 2 6.39 8.21 -6.89
CA LEU A 2 6.98 9.39 -6.29
C LEU A 2 8.47 9.11 -6.14
N LYS A 3 9.30 9.69 -7.00
CA LYS A 3 10.72 9.83 -6.72
C LYS A 3 10.80 10.98 -5.73
N VAL A 4 10.81 10.67 -4.42
CA VAL A 4 11.30 11.61 -3.42
C VAL A 4 12.75 11.85 -3.81
N ILE A 5 13.09 13.08 -4.24
CA ILE A 5 14.49 13.48 -4.41
C ILE A 5 15.01 13.57 -2.99
N PRO A 6 15.95 12.70 -2.57
CA PRO A 6 16.57 12.85 -1.27
C PRO A 6 17.25 14.22 -1.26
N ASP A 7 17.08 14.97 -0.18
CA ASP A 7 17.98 16.07 0.13
C ASP A 7 19.39 15.46 0.19
N GLU A 8 20.36 16.00 -0.55
CA GLU A 8 21.72 15.43 -0.70
C GLU A 8 22.45 15.24 0.64
N ASN A 9 21.90 15.74 1.73
CA ASN A 9 22.43 15.62 3.09
C ASN A 9 21.70 14.60 3.99
N MET A 10 20.60 13.98 3.54
CA MET A 10 19.97 12.84 4.19
C MET A 10 20.15 11.60 3.31
N GLN A 11 21.19 10.83 3.56
CA GLN A 11 21.23 9.42 3.16
C GLN A 11 20.16 8.68 3.97
N ASP A 12 18.89 8.92 3.66
CA ASP A 12 17.79 8.08 4.08
C ASP A 12 17.95 6.76 3.33
N ASN A 13 18.63 5.81 3.93
CA ASN A 13 18.77 4.46 3.40
C ASN A 13 17.38 3.79 3.40
N TRP A 14 16.69 3.89 2.28
CA TRP A 14 15.46 3.14 2.04
C TRP A 14 15.84 1.70 1.71
N HIS A 15 15.41 0.79 2.58
CA HIS A 15 15.49 -0.64 2.30
C HIS A 15 14.33 -1.05 1.40
N ARG A 16 14.62 -1.80 0.35
CA ARG A 16 13.60 -2.30 -0.56
C ARG A 16 13.50 -3.81 -0.46
N PHE A 17 12.30 -4.28 -0.17
CA PHE A 17 11.95 -5.69 -0.25
C PHE A 17 10.92 -5.91 -1.35
N GLU A 18 11.19 -6.88 -2.20
CA GLU A 18 10.21 -7.43 -3.13
C GLU A 18 9.60 -8.68 -2.51
N VAL A 19 8.28 -8.75 -2.48
CA VAL A 19 7.51 -9.87 -1.92
C VAL A 19 6.50 -10.33 -2.96
N SER A 20 6.63 -11.58 -3.38
CA SER A 20 5.77 -12.14 -4.41
C SER A 20 5.48 -13.63 -4.15
N VAL A 21 4.47 -14.17 -4.83
CA VAL A 21 4.19 -15.61 -4.80
C VAL A 21 4.84 -16.29 -5.98
N ALA A 22 5.59 -17.38 -5.73
CA ALA A 22 6.44 -18.09 -6.69
C ALA A 22 5.75 -18.61 -7.95
N THR A 23 4.46 -18.82 -7.91
CA THR A 23 3.66 -19.29 -9.04
C THR A 23 2.23 -18.84 -8.84
N LYS A 24 1.47 -18.60 -9.92
CA LYS A 24 0.03 -18.48 -9.85
C LYS A 24 -0.49 -19.69 -9.07
N SER A 25 -0.62 -19.52 -7.76
CA SER A 25 -1.05 -20.60 -6.90
C SER A 25 -2.48 -20.93 -7.29
N SER A 26 -2.73 -22.19 -7.70
CA SER A 26 -4.10 -22.65 -7.79
C SER A 26 -4.78 -22.36 -6.45
N GLU A 27 -6.01 -21.86 -6.46
CA GLU A 27 -6.79 -21.44 -5.29
C GLU A 27 -6.82 -22.47 -4.14
N ASN A 28 -6.40 -23.71 -4.39
CA ASN A 28 -6.45 -24.86 -3.48
C ASN A 28 -5.13 -25.23 -2.80
N ARG A 29 -4.06 -24.47 -2.95
CA ARG A 29 -2.80 -24.85 -2.28
C ARG A 29 -2.83 -24.43 -0.81
N ARG A 30 -2.63 -25.42 0.08
CA ARG A 30 -2.47 -25.21 1.53
C ARG A 30 -1.22 -24.40 1.89
N VAL A 31 -0.20 -24.49 1.06
CA VAL A 31 1.08 -23.80 1.24
C VAL A 31 1.21 -22.71 0.20
N LEU A 32 1.48 -21.50 0.65
CA LEU A 32 1.75 -20.34 -0.17
C LEU A 32 3.26 -20.08 -0.17
N PRO A 33 3.98 -20.35 -1.28
CA PRO A 33 5.40 -20.06 -1.36
C PRO A 33 5.58 -18.55 -1.58
N ILE A 34 5.92 -17.82 -0.53
CA ILE A 34 6.19 -16.38 -0.59
C ILE A 34 7.68 -16.21 -0.81
N HIS A 35 8.05 -15.56 -1.92
CA HIS A 35 9.41 -15.13 -2.21
C HIS A 35 9.68 -13.76 -1.64
N PHE A 36 10.79 -13.63 -0.97
CA PHE A 36 11.34 -12.38 -0.50
C PHE A 36 12.66 -12.13 -1.19
N THR A 37 12.83 -10.92 -1.70
CA THR A 37 14.10 -10.46 -2.27
C THR A 37 14.45 -9.13 -1.60
N SER A 38 15.58 -9.08 -0.92
CA SER A 38 16.14 -7.84 -0.38
C SER A 38 16.98 -7.16 -1.45
N ILE A 39 16.60 -5.95 -1.85
CA ILE A 39 17.34 -5.17 -2.84
C ILE A 39 18.14 -4.11 -2.09
N THR A 40 19.47 -4.29 -2.03
CA THR A 40 20.40 -3.32 -1.47
C THR A 40 21.13 -2.59 -2.58
N ASP A 41 21.62 -1.38 -2.31
CA ASP A 41 22.43 -0.59 -3.26
C ASP A 41 23.75 -1.27 -3.66
N LYS A 42 24.16 -2.33 -2.96
CA LYS A 42 25.41 -3.07 -3.16
C LYS A 42 25.29 -4.30 -4.05
N ALA A 43 24.21 -4.43 -4.83
CA ALA A 43 23.99 -5.52 -5.81
C ALA A 43 24.01 -6.96 -5.23
N HIS A 44 23.88 -7.15 -3.93
CA HIS A 44 23.56 -8.44 -3.32
C HIS A 44 22.06 -8.49 -3.04
N ALA A 45 21.37 -9.33 -3.79
CA ALA A 45 19.98 -9.69 -3.50
C ALA A 45 20.00 -10.95 -2.64
N ASP A 46 19.58 -10.83 -1.39
CA ASP A 46 19.29 -12.01 -0.58
C ASP A 46 17.87 -12.46 -0.95
N GLU A 47 17.76 -13.70 -1.44
CA GLU A 47 16.50 -14.28 -1.85
C GLU A 47 16.11 -15.43 -0.91
N GLU A 48 14.91 -15.38 -0.37
CA GLU A 48 14.36 -16.40 0.50
C GLU A 48 12.95 -16.81 0.09
N THR A 49 12.61 -18.07 0.28
CA THR A 49 11.27 -18.59 0.02
C THR A 49 10.65 -19.13 1.30
N LEU A 50 9.59 -18.48 1.74
CA LEU A 50 8.84 -18.88 2.91
C LEU A 50 7.63 -19.74 2.52
N PRO A 51 7.53 -21.01 2.95
CA PRO A 51 6.35 -21.84 2.76
C PRO A 51 5.25 -21.47 3.79
N ALA A 52 4.52 -20.39 3.56
CA ALA A 52 3.48 -19.94 4.48
C ALA A 52 2.23 -20.85 4.44
N ASN A 53 1.63 -21.12 5.59
CA ASN A 53 0.35 -21.80 5.65
C ASN A 53 -0.78 -20.83 5.30
N ARG A 54 -1.30 -20.90 4.08
CA ARG A 54 -2.32 -20.01 3.54
C ARG A 54 -3.54 -19.91 4.45
N MET A 55 -4.13 -21.04 4.83
CA MET A 55 -5.35 -21.07 5.64
C MET A 55 -5.15 -20.42 7.01
N MET A 56 -4.00 -20.63 7.61
CA MET A 56 -3.67 -20.04 8.91
C MET A 56 -3.51 -18.53 8.82
N VAL A 57 -2.79 -18.06 7.80
CA VAL A 57 -2.58 -16.62 7.55
C VAL A 57 -3.91 -15.93 7.26
N GLU A 58 -4.74 -16.46 6.36
CA GLU A 58 -6.05 -15.90 6.01
C GLU A 58 -7.00 -15.87 7.23
N SER A 59 -7.04 -16.95 8.03
CA SER A 59 -7.85 -17.00 9.24
C SER A 59 -7.43 -15.96 10.29
N LEU A 60 -6.12 -15.74 10.45
CA LEU A 60 -5.61 -14.70 11.34
C LEU A 60 -5.94 -13.29 10.85
N ILE A 61 -5.81 -13.04 9.55
CA ILE A 61 -6.17 -11.75 8.95
C ILE A 61 -7.65 -11.45 9.15
N GLU A 62 -8.54 -12.43 8.90
CA GLU A 62 -9.97 -12.27 9.15
C GLU A 62 -10.28 -11.95 10.62
N ARG A 63 -9.57 -12.58 11.55
CA ARG A 63 -9.73 -12.31 12.98
C ARG A 63 -9.28 -10.89 13.32
N VAL A 64 -8.14 -10.45 12.80
CA VAL A 64 -7.64 -9.07 12.99
C VAL A 64 -8.62 -8.05 12.42
N ALA A 65 -9.18 -8.31 11.23
CA ALA A 65 -10.12 -7.41 10.57
C ALA A 65 -11.46 -7.24 11.34
N ARG A 66 -11.83 -8.22 12.18
CA ARG A 66 -13.03 -8.14 13.03
C ARG A 66 -12.84 -7.32 14.31
N HIS A 67 -11.60 -7.02 14.68
CA HIS A 67 -11.30 -6.23 15.87
C HIS A 67 -11.14 -4.76 15.51
N SER A 68 -11.78 -3.89 16.27
CA SER A 68 -11.68 -2.43 16.09
C SER A 68 -10.35 -1.85 16.60
N GLN A 69 -9.57 -2.63 17.31
CA GLN A 69 -8.27 -2.23 17.88
C GLN A 69 -7.18 -3.19 17.43
N TRP A 70 -5.99 -2.64 17.23
CA TRP A 70 -4.80 -3.44 16.95
C TRP A 70 -4.51 -4.40 18.11
N ASN A 71 -4.20 -5.65 17.79
CA ASN A 71 -3.86 -6.68 18.74
C ASN A 71 -2.41 -7.16 18.52
N LYS A 72 -1.57 -6.97 19.54
CA LYS A 72 -0.16 -7.28 19.50
C LYS A 72 0.11 -8.77 19.23
N GLU A 73 -0.59 -9.67 19.89
CA GLU A 73 -0.35 -11.13 19.78
C GLU A 73 -0.66 -11.65 18.39
N PHE A 74 -1.75 -11.20 17.79
CA PHE A 74 -2.06 -11.55 16.39
C PHE A 74 -1.02 -10.99 15.41
N SER A 75 -0.57 -9.77 15.64
CA SER A 75 0.42 -9.10 14.78
C SER A 75 1.79 -9.77 14.88
N GLN A 76 2.18 -10.24 16.07
CA GLN A 76 3.38 -11.07 16.27
C GLN A 76 3.25 -12.40 15.54
N THR A 77 2.10 -13.08 15.69
CA THR A 77 1.87 -14.35 14.99
C THR A 77 1.93 -14.20 13.49
N LEU A 78 1.32 -13.14 12.95
CA LEU A 78 1.42 -12.85 11.50
C LEU A 78 2.86 -12.54 11.07
N TYR A 79 3.63 -11.81 11.88
CA TYR A 79 5.04 -11.54 11.62
C TYR A 79 5.84 -12.84 11.52
N GLU A 80 5.65 -13.76 12.49
CA GLU A 80 6.31 -15.06 12.50
C GLU A 80 5.94 -15.94 11.29
N LEU A 81 4.71 -15.81 10.78
CA LEU A 81 4.21 -16.60 9.65
C LEU A 81 4.54 -15.99 8.29
N LEU A 82 4.79 -14.69 8.21
CA LEU A 82 4.93 -13.97 6.94
C LEU A 82 6.35 -13.48 6.68
N ILE A 83 7.21 -13.37 7.70
CA ILE A 83 8.58 -12.88 7.52
C ILE A 83 9.55 -14.06 7.63
N PRO A 84 10.44 -14.29 6.65
CA PRO A 84 11.50 -15.29 6.75
C PRO A 84 12.45 -15.02 7.91
N ASN A 85 13.00 -16.07 8.51
CA ASN A 85 13.89 -15.95 9.66
C ASN A 85 15.12 -15.06 9.40
N GLU A 86 15.65 -15.14 8.20
CA GLU A 86 16.79 -14.36 7.72
C GLU A 86 16.50 -12.84 7.75
N PHE A 87 15.23 -12.46 7.56
CA PHE A 87 14.80 -11.06 7.55
C PHE A 87 14.25 -10.57 8.90
N LYS A 88 14.02 -11.45 9.88
CA LYS A 88 13.48 -11.08 11.20
C LYS A 88 14.39 -10.17 12.01
N GLY A 89 15.69 -10.23 11.81
CA GLY A 89 16.65 -9.35 12.47
C GLY A 89 16.74 -7.94 11.90
N TYR A 90 16.26 -7.72 10.69
CA TYR A 90 16.35 -6.42 10.03
C TYR A 90 15.29 -5.43 10.52
N GLY A 91 14.11 -5.92 10.93
CA GLY A 91 12.94 -5.08 11.26
C GLY A 91 13.17 -4.07 12.38
N SER A 92 14.00 -4.38 13.37
CA SER A 92 14.30 -3.47 14.49
C SER A 92 15.20 -2.29 14.11
N ASN A 93 15.94 -2.39 13.01
CA ASN A 93 16.91 -1.38 12.54
C ASN A 93 16.47 -0.65 11.26
N LEU A 94 15.39 -1.09 10.62
CA LEU A 94 14.87 -0.46 9.41
C LEU A 94 14.12 0.82 9.76
N ARG A 95 14.61 1.95 9.30
CA ARG A 95 13.92 3.25 9.47
C ARG A 95 12.94 3.54 8.33
N ASN A 96 13.26 3.12 7.11
CA ASN A 96 12.46 3.38 5.92
C ASN A 96 12.42 2.13 5.05
N LEU A 97 11.22 1.66 4.73
CA LEU A 97 10.98 0.43 3.99
C LEU A 97 10.09 0.68 2.78
N VAL A 98 10.57 0.31 1.58
CA VAL A 98 9.74 0.17 0.38
C VAL A 98 9.42 -1.31 0.22
N LEU A 99 8.15 -1.65 0.35
CA LEU A 99 7.66 -3.00 0.18
C LEU A 99 6.98 -3.12 -1.19
N GLN A 100 7.66 -3.76 -2.15
CA GLN A 100 7.07 -4.08 -3.45
C GLN A 100 6.33 -5.41 -3.36
N VAL A 101 5.03 -5.40 -3.58
CA VAL A 101 4.14 -6.55 -3.43
C VAL A 101 3.44 -6.86 -4.74
N ASP A 102 3.17 -8.14 -5.00
CA ASP A 102 2.27 -8.57 -6.06
C ASP A 102 0.79 -8.55 -5.59
N GLU A 103 -0.13 -8.91 -6.48
CA GLU A 103 -1.58 -8.90 -6.19
C GLU A 103 -1.96 -9.84 -5.04
N GLU A 104 -1.28 -10.97 -4.89
CA GLU A 104 -1.57 -11.94 -3.83
C GLU A 104 -1.05 -11.44 -2.48
N THR A 105 0.18 -10.96 -2.44
CA THR A 105 0.82 -10.48 -1.22
C THR A 105 0.35 -9.09 -0.80
N ALA A 106 -0.21 -8.30 -1.72
CA ALA A 106 -0.83 -7.01 -1.41
C ALA A 106 -2.01 -7.09 -0.42
N ARG A 107 -2.63 -8.27 -0.28
CA ARG A 107 -3.75 -8.49 0.65
C ARG A 107 -3.33 -8.54 2.12
N TYR A 108 -2.05 -8.73 2.38
CA TYR A 108 -1.56 -8.93 3.74
C TYR A 108 -1.31 -7.58 4.43
N PRO A 109 -1.60 -7.49 5.72
CA PRO A 109 -1.49 -6.25 6.49
C PRO A 109 -0.04 -6.01 6.97
N TRP A 110 0.89 -5.83 6.04
CA TRP A 110 2.32 -5.65 6.32
C TRP A 110 2.61 -4.55 7.34
N GLU A 111 1.84 -3.49 7.31
CA GLU A 111 1.98 -2.34 8.20
C GLU A 111 1.66 -2.67 9.65
N LEU A 112 0.78 -3.66 9.87
CA LEU A 112 0.30 -4.05 11.20
C LEU A 112 1.16 -5.12 11.86
N LEU A 113 2.14 -5.69 11.14
CA LEU A 113 3.05 -6.69 11.70
C LEU A 113 3.82 -6.12 12.89
N HIS A 114 4.18 -7.02 13.82
CA HIS A 114 4.92 -6.66 15.01
C HIS A 114 6.06 -7.65 15.27
N ASP A 115 7.28 -7.13 15.29
CA ASP A 115 8.47 -7.89 15.65
C ASP A 115 8.55 -8.05 17.18
N ALA A 116 8.46 -9.29 17.67
CA ALA A 116 8.54 -9.59 19.10
C ALA A 116 9.90 -9.21 19.72
N ASN A 117 10.96 -9.24 18.92
CA ASN A 117 12.32 -8.91 19.34
C ASN A 117 12.64 -7.41 19.15
N GLY A 118 11.68 -6.66 18.58
CA GLY A 118 11.79 -5.22 18.39
C GLY A 118 11.70 -4.46 19.71
N ILE A 119 12.29 -3.27 19.74
CA ILE A 119 12.30 -2.38 20.93
C ILE A 119 10.90 -1.80 21.20
N SER A 120 10.01 -1.83 20.23
CA SER A 120 8.72 -1.14 20.25
C SER A 120 7.56 -2.09 20.54
N GLU A 121 6.64 -1.63 21.38
CA GLU A 121 5.36 -2.28 21.66
C GLU A 121 4.26 -1.93 20.64
N LYS A 122 4.62 -1.35 19.50
CA LYS A 122 3.70 -0.85 18.45
C LYS A 122 3.90 -1.59 17.13
N PRO A 123 2.92 -1.54 16.21
CA PRO A 123 3.09 -2.13 14.88
C PRO A 123 4.24 -1.47 14.12
N MET A 124 4.81 -2.21 13.17
CA MET A 124 6.00 -1.78 12.41
C MET A 124 5.84 -0.40 11.77
N VAL A 125 4.67 -0.09 11.23
CA VAL A 125 4.41 1.20 10.56
C VAL A 125 4.63 2.42 11.45
N ILE A 126 4.51 2.27 12.77
CA ILE A 126 4.69 3.40 13.71
C ILE A 126 6.17 3.74 13.90
N ASN A 127 7.05 2.75 13.76
CA ASN A 127 8.49 2.92 13.99
C ASN A 127 9.30 2.96 12.70
N THR A 128 8.75 2.35 11.65
CA THR A 128 9.37 2.22 10.34
C THR A 128 8.51 2.94 9.32
N GLY A 129 9.06 3.90 8.61
CA GLY A 129 8.35 4.49 7.47
C GLY A 129 8.15 3.42 6.40
N ILE A 130 6.90 2.97 6.18
CA ILE A 130 6.58 1.92 5.21
C ILE A 130 5.88 2.54 4.02
N ILE A 131 6.42 2.30 2.82
CA ILE A 131 5.76 2.59 1.54
C ILE A 131 5.46 1.27 0.87
N ARG A 132 4.18 1.03 0.57
CA ARG A 132 3.76 -0.13 -0.21
C ARG A 132 3.65 0.24 -1.68
N GLN A 133 4.25 -0.56 -2.54
CA GLN A 133 4.21 -0.42 -3.99
C GLN A 133 3.69 -1.70 -4.61
N LEU A 134 2.56 -1.63 -5.34
CA LEU A 134 2.06 -2.77 -6.11
C LEU A 134 2.92 -2.97 -7.35
N ARG A 135 3.46 -4.17 -7.54
CA ARG A 135 4.13 -4.59 -8.76
C ARG A 135 3.08 -5.12 -9.74
N SER A 136 2.78 -4.36 -10.78
CA SER A 136 1.93 -4.82 -11.88
C SER A 136 2.80 -5.05 -13.13
N GLY A 137 2.44 -6.06 -13.93
CA GLY A 137 3.12 -6.33 -15.20
C GLY A 137 2.98 -5.21 -16.25
N GLU A 138 2.11 -4.24 -15.98
CA GLU A 138 1.83 -3.08 -16.84
C GLU A 138 2.50 -1.79 -16.36
N GLN A 139 3.53 -1.90 -15.51
CA GLN A 139 4.26 -0.70 -15.07
C GLN A 139 4.95 -0.02 -16.27
N ARG A 140 4.67 1.26 -16.44
CA ARG A 140 5.44 2.08 -17.37
C ARG A 140 6.86 2.23 -16.84
N GLU A 141 7.86 1.83 -17.63
CA GLU A 141 9.28 1.90 -17.26
C GLU A 141 9.75 3.34 -16.98
N ASN A 142 9.12 4.31 -17.63
CA ASN A 142 9.47 5.71 -17.48
C ASN A 142 8.44 6.44 -16.60
N VAL A 143 8.84 6.73 -15.38
CA VAL A 143 8.09 7.62 -14.50
C VAL A 143 8.42 9.06 -14.88
N ILE A 144 7.46 9.75 -15.48
CA ILE A 144 7.59 11.18 -15.75
C ILE A 144 7.55 11.91 -14.42
N MET A 145 8.64 12.60 -14.06
CA MET A 145 8.65 13.46 -12.88
C MET A 145 7.59 14.55 -13.05
N ASN A 146 6.63 14.58 -12.16
CA ASN A 146 5.56 15.54 -12.20
C ASN A 146 5.91 16.75 -11.32
N ASN A 147 6.35 17.83 -11.95
CA ASN A 147 6.61 19.11 -11.30
C ASN A 147 5.36 19.99 -11.19
N SER A 148 4.17 19.44 -11.50
CA SER A 148 2.94 20.25 -11.40
C SER A 148 2.61 20.57 -9.95
N ASN A 149 2.10 21.76 -9.71
CA ASN A 149 1.59 22.15 -8.40
C ASN A 149 0.07 21.96 -8.31
N ARG A 150 -0.45 20.89 -8.95
CA ARG A 150 -1.88 20.60 -9.05
C ARG A 150 -2.29 19.45 -8.16
N ALA A 151 -3.52 19.53 -7.64
CA ALA A 151 -4.18 18.44 -6.96
C ALA A 151 -5.53 18.14 -7.60
N LEU A 152 -5.88 16.86 -7.70
CA LEU A 152 -7.22 16.39 -8.06
C LEU A 152 -7.88 15.82 -6.80
N VAL A 153 -9.08 16.31 -6.50
CA VAL A 153 -9.86 15.85 -5.36
C VAL A 153 -11.19 15.31 -5.87
N ILE A 154 -11.37 14.00 -5.68
CA ILE A 154 -12.56 13.27 -6.11
C ILE A 154 -13.39 12.95 -4.88
N GLY A 155 -14.68 13.28 -4.90
CA GLY A 155 -15.60 13.02 -3.79
C GLY A 155 -16.93 12.48 -4.27
N ASN A 156 -17.41 11.40 -3.64
CA ASN A 156 -18.73 10.84 -3.87
C ASN A 156 -19.06 10.67 -5.37
N PRO A 157 -18.25 9.92 -6.15
CA PRO A 157 -18.50 9.71 -7.58
C PRO A 157 -19.92 9.19 -7.84
N TYR A 158 -20.53 9.59 -8.94
CA TYR A 158 -21.82 9.04 -9.36
C TYR A 158 -21.68 7.58 -9.77
N THR A 159 -22.56 6.71 -9.26
CA THR A 159 -22.47 5.24 -9.41
C THR A 159 -23.74 4.60 -9.98
N ASP A 160 -24.51 5.32 -10.80
CA ASP A 160 -25.74 4.80 -11.45
C ASP A 160 -26.68 4.06 -10.49
N ASP A 161 -26.88 4.59 -9.28
CA ASP A 161 -27.71 4.01 -8.22
C ASP A 161 -27.28 2.61 -7.72
N GLN A 162 -26.14 2.08 -8.16
CA GLN A 162 -25.62 0.80 -7.68
C GLN A 162 -25.19 0.87 -6.21
N TYR A 163 -24.74 2.03 -5.79
CA TYR A 163 -24.29 2.29 -4.42
C TYR A 163 -24.91 3.59 -3.89
N PRO A 164 -25.27 3.64 -2.61
CA PRO A 164 -25.85 4.84 -2.03
C PRO A 164 -24.84 6.00 -2.07
N SER A 165 -25.34 7.20 -2.27
CA SER A 165 -24.54 8.41 -2.16
C SER A 165 -23.86 8.50 -0.79
N LEU A 166 -22.63 9.05 -0.75
CA LEU A 166 -21.79 9.26 0.44
C LEU A 166 -21.61 10.75 0.73
N PRO A 167 -22.56 11.43 1.39
CA PRO A 167 -22.42 12.86 1.73
C PRO A 167 -21.19 13.16 2.60
N ALA A 168 -20.75 12.19 3.42
CA ALA A 168 -19.53 12.32 4.21
C ALA A 168 -18.28 12.37 3.32
N ALA A 169 -18.22 11.58 2.26
CA ALA A 169 -17.11 11.59 1.31
C ALA A 169 -17.07 12.89 0.48
N GLU A 170 -18.23 13.44 0.15
CA GLU A 170 -18.34 14.75 -0.48
C GLU A 170 -17.78 15.86 0.44
N ASN A 171 -18.23 15.90 1.69
CA ASN A 171 -17.72 16.86 2.67
C ASN A 171 -16.23 16.71 2.95
N GLU A 172 -15.72 15.48 3.00
CA GLU A 172 -14.30 15.18 3.13
C GLU A 172 -13.52 15.77 1.95
N ALA A 173 -13.95 15.49 0.73
CA ALA A 173 -13.31 15.99 -0.48
C ALA A 173 -13.26 17.52 -0.53
N LEU A 174 -14.38 18.19 -0.22
CA LEU A 174 -14.44 19.66 -0.18
C LEU A 174 -13.49 20.24 0.89
N ASN A 175 -13.38 19.60 2.05
CA ASN A 175 -12.45 20.04 3.09
C ASN A 175 -10.99 19.83 2.68
N VAL A 176 -10.66 18.70 2.07
CA VAL A 176 -9.32 18.43 1.57
C VAL A 176 -8.95 19.41 0.46
N SER A 177 -9.86 19.70 -0.47
CA SER A 177 -9.64 20.72 -1.51
C SER A 177 -9.27 22.07 -0.92
N LYS A 178 -10.01 22.55 0.08
CA LYS A 178 -9.72 23.82 0.77
C LYS A 178 -8.34 23.81 1.44
N ILE A 179 -7.98 22.70 2.11
CA ILE A 179 -6.67 22.56 2.77
C ILE A 179 -5.55 22.61 1.73
N LEU A 180 -5.68 21.87 0.63
CA LEU A 180 -4.67 21.83 -0.42
C LEU A 180 -4.51 23.19 -1.11
N ALA A 181 -5.62 23.89 -1.40
CA ALA A 181 -5.59 25.23 -1.97
C ALA A 181 -4.93 26.25 -1.01
N ALA A 182 -5.23 26.17 0.29
CA ALA A 182 -4.61 27.02 1.30
C ALA A 182 -3.10 26.80 1.44
N ASN A 183 -2.62 25.61 1.05
CA ASN A 183 -1.19 25.26 0.99
C ASN A 183 -0.57 25.51 -0.39
N GLY A 184 -1.21 26.27 -1.25
CA GLY A 184 -0.66 26.75 -2.50
C GLY A 184 -0.77 25.78 -3.69
N LEU A 185 -1.59 24.72 -3.61
CA LEU A 185 -1.85 23.86 -4.76
C LEU A 185 -3.04 24.39 -5.58
N GLU A 186 -2.92 24.26 -6.91
CA GLU A 186 -4.05 24.44 -7.84
C GLU A 186 -4.96 23.21 -7.74
N THR A 187 -6.11 23.34 -7.09
CA THR A 187 -7.03 22.21 -6.88
C THR A 187 -8.06 22.10 -7.99
N THR A 188 -8.27 20.89 -8.48
CA THR A 188 -9.38 20.52 -9.37
C THR A 188 -10.31 19.61 -8.58
N GLU A 189 -11.57 20.01 -8.44
CA GLU A 189 -12.60 19.23 -7.77
C GLU A 189 -13.36 18.37 -8.79
N SER A 190 -13.74 17.17 -8.36
CA SER A 190 -14.57 16.22 -9.09
C SER A 190 -15.55 15.58 -8.09
N ILE A 191 -16.64 16.28 -7.81
CA ILE A 191 -17.62 15.91 -6.80
C ILE A 191 -18.92 15.48 -7.47
N GLY A 192 -19.39 14.26 -7.17
CA GLY A 192 -20.63 13.72 -7.74
C GLY A 192 -20.59 13.52 -9.26
N GLU A 193 -19.41 13.55 -9.85
CA GLU A 193 -19.25 13.40 -11.30
C GLU A 193 -19.25 11.92 -11.73
N PRO A 194 -19.64 11.63 -12.98
CA PRO A 194 -19.58 10.30 -13.53
C PRO A 194 -18.11 9.83 -13.73
N ASP A 195 -17.93 8.54 -13.82
CA ASP A 195 -16.64 7.88 -13.99
C ASP A 195 -15.87 8.35 -15.23
N THR A 196 -16.58 8.60 -16.36
CA THR A 196 -16.01 9.10 -17.60
C THR A 196 -15.30 10.46 -17.43
N ASP A 197 -15.91 11.39 -16.69
CA ASP A 197 -15.34 12.72 -16.44
C ASP A 197 -14.14 12.63 -15.50
N ILE A 198 -14.24 11.75 -14.50
CA ILE A 198 -13.13 11.46 -13.56
C ILE A 198 -11.93 10.89 -14.32
N VAL A 199 -12.15 9.85 -15.15
CA VAL A 199 -11.10 9.23 -15.97
C VAL A 199 -10.47 10.24 -16.91
N GLN A 200 -11.29 11.09 -17.55
CA GLN A 200 -10.77 12.14 -18.42
C GLN A 200 -9.86 13.11 -17.66
N LYS A 201 -10.23 13.55 -16.46
CA LYS A 201 -9.39 14.41 -15.61
C LYS A 201 -8.10 13.70 -15.21
N LEU A 202 -8.17 12.43 -14.83
CA LEU A 202 -7.00 11.62 -14.44
C LEU A 202 -5.98 11.44 -15.57
N LEU A 203 -6.46 11.27 -16.81
CA LEU A 203 -5.60 10.98 -17.96
C LEU A 203 -5.08 12.23 -18.67
N ASN A 204 -5.83 13.34 -18.65
CA ASN A 204 -5.48 14.54 -19.42
C ASN A 204 -4.52 15.50 -18.71
N ARG A 205 -4.30 15.34 -17.42
CA ARG A 205 -3.44 16.24 -16.65
C ARG A 205 -2.56 15.47 -15.66
N SER A 206 -1.43 16.07 -15.34
CA SER A 206 -0.55 15.58 -14.31
C SER A 206 -0.84 16.27 -12.97
N TYR A 207 -0.99 15.49 -11.91
CA TYR A 207 -1.24 15.97 -10.56
C TYR A 207 -0.13 15.56 -9.60
N LYS A 208 0.22 16.42 -8.67
CA LYS A 208 1.12 16.14 -7.56
C LYS A 208 0.42 15.30 -6.49
N ILE A 209 -0.86 15.61 -6.26
CA ILE A 209 -1.70 14.92 -5.28
C ILE A 209 -3.01 14.53 -5.97
N ILE A 210 -3.44 13.29 -5.74
CA ILE A 210 -4.77 12.80 -6.08
C ILE A 210 -5.38 12.28 -4.79
N HIS A 211 -6.51 12.87 -4.38
CA HIS A 211 -7.29 12.44 -3.23
C HIS A 211 -8.62 11.86 -3.71
N ILE A 212 -8.99 10.69 -3.22
CA ILE A 212 -10.23 10.00 -3.60
C ILE A 212 -11.00 9.62 -2.34
N ALA A 213 -12.20 10.16 -2.19
CA ALA A 213 -13.17 9.80 -1.15
C ALA A 213 -14.39 9.15 -1.82
N SER A 214 -14.48 7.82 -1.77
CA SER A 214 -15.53 7.05 -2.47
C SER A 214 -15.76 5.69 -1.81
N HIS A 215 -16.75 4.94 -2.30
CA HIS A 215 -16.86 3.52 -1.98
C HIS A 215 -15.62 2.75 -2.44
N ALA A 216 -15.15 1.84 -1.59
CA ALA A 216 -14.14 0.86 -1.97
C ALA A 216 -14.82 -0.51 -2.14
N ILE A 217 -14.68 -1.13 -3.31
CA ILE A 217 -15.28 -2.42 -3.61
C ILE A 217 -14.15 -3.41 -3.94
N VAL A 218 -14.14 -4.51 -3.24
CA VAL A 218 -13.30 -5.66 -3.59
C VAL A 218 -14.10 -6.54 -4.55
N GLY A 219 -13.95 -6.28 -5.84
CA GLY A 219 -14.55 -7.11 -6.89
C GLY A 219 -13.78 -8.41 -7.11
N LYS A 220 -14.48 -9.54 -7.29
CA LYS A 220 -13.88 -10.68 -7.98
C LYS A 220 -13.71 -10.26 -9.43
N ARG A 221 -12.47 -10.32 -9.97
CA ARG A 221 -12.28 -10.10 -11.42
C ARG A 221 -13.16 -11.10 -12.17
N PRO A 222 -13.90 -10.66 -13.20
CA PRO A 222 -14.48 -11.62 -14.14
C PRO A 222 -13.33 -12.40 -14.77
N HIS A 223 -13.44 -13.71 -14.75
CA HIS A 223 -12.49 -14.66 -15.36
C HIS A 223 -12.50 -14.52 -16.88
#